data_55d4c93c2ce540918fbc14318c37a05a
#
_entry.id   55d4c93c2ce540918fbc14318c37a05a
#
_cell.length_a   1.000
_cell.length_b   1.000
_cell.length_c   1.000
_cell.angle_alpha   90.00
_cell.angle_beta   90.00
_cell.angle_gamma   90.00
#
_symmetry.space_group_name_H-M   'P 1'
#
loop_
_entity.id
_entity.type
_entity.pdbx_description
1 polymer ?
#
loop_
_entity_poly.entity_id
_entity_poly.type
_entity_poly.pdbx_seq_one_letter_code
_entity_poly.pdbx_strand_id
1 'polypeptide(L)'
;MKKDFFIGIDSDGTAFNSMEIKHKKCFIPAIFEIWSDLDAEAAAAAEKINLYSSTRGINRFSGLLLMFKIMQSKGIDVPDYSSFEMFMNSGTELSNDGLEQYLKNTNDSFLKEVLLWSKNADEKFKIETQHLKPFKYVENALKTSCKYADIAVISSASYDSLKKSWREGGIIQYVSHIMGQEQGAKTEQLKKLAQNSYNPDKILMIGDAPGDIKSAKAVGALFYPILTNHEENSWKMFCDTAFEKFIAGVYKGDFENRLISDFNSTFAN
;
A
#
# COMPACT_ATOMS: atom_id res chain seq x y z
N MET A 1 -18.51 17.16 -14.80
CA MET A 1 -17.83 17.06 -16.11
C MET A 1 -16.50 16.35 -15.89
N LYS A 2 -16.14 15.40 -16.76
CA LYS A 2 -14.82 14.74 -16.76
C LYS A 2 -13.74 15.78 -17.01
N LYS A 3 -12.61 15.66 -16.32
CA LYS A 3 -11.49 16.57 -16.45
C LYS A 3 -10.44 16.04 -17.42
N ASP A 4 -9.47 16.90 -17.79
CA ASP A 4 -8.43 16.54 -18.75
C ASP A 4 -7.38 15.61 -18.19
N PHE A 5 -7.17 15.65 -16.87
CA PHE A 5 -6.15 14.90 -16.16
C PHE A 5 -6.77 13.90 -15.19
N PHE A 6 -6.02 12.86 -14.88
CA PHE A 6 -6.36 11.86 -13.87
C PHE A 6 -5.20 11.66 -12.89
N ILE A 7 -5.52 11.58 -11.59
CA ILE A 7 -4.56 11.28 -10.53
C ILE A 7 -5.06 10.09 -9.73
N GLY A 8 -4.33 9.00 -9.75
CA GLY A 8 -4.47 7.89 -8.81
C GLY A 8 -3.59 8.13 -7.59
N ILE A 9 -4.12 7.95 -6.39
CA ILE A 9 -3.38 8.14 -5.14
C ILE A 9 -3.52 6.91 -4.28
N ASP A 10 -2.38 6.34 -3.83
CA ASP A 10 -2.40 5.33 -2.79
C ASP A 10 -2.75 5.96 -1.43
N SER A 11 -3.17 5.14 -0.50
CA SER A 11 -3.65 5.59 0.82
C SER A 11 -2.60 5.41 1.91
N ASP A 12 -2.24 4.15 2.19
CA ASP A 12 -1.35 3.77 3.29
C ASP A 12 0.11 4.14 2.99
N GLY A 13 0.74 4.98 3.82
CA GLY A 13 2.11 5.46 3.58
C GLY A 13 2.21 6.58 2.56
N THR A 14 1.14 6.83 1.81
CA THR A 14 1.06 7.89 0.80
C THR A 14 0.24 9.08 1.31
N ALA A 15 -1.06 8.92 1.53
CA ALA A 15 -1.91 9.98 2.07
C ALA A 15 -1.88 10.03 3.60
N PHE A 16 -1.71 8.90 4.27
CA PHE A 16 -1.74 8.75 5.72
C PHE A 16 -0.51 8.03 6.25
N ASN A 17 -0.05 8.41 7.46
CA ASN A 17 1.01 7.68 8.17
C ASN A 17 0.45 6.38 8.79
N SER A 18 -0.16 5.54 7.98
CA SER A 18 -0.76 4.28 8.41
C SER A 18 0.21 3.10 8.28
N MET A 19 1.20 3.14 7.39
CA MET A 19 2.14 2.03 7.18
C MET A 19 2.99 1.74 8.43
N GLU A 20 3.58 2.76 9.05
CA GLU A 20 4.36 2.61 10.29
C GLU A 20 3.48 2.07 11.43
N ILE A 21 2.27 2.64 11.61
CA ILE A 21 1.31 2.19 12.61
C ILE A 21 0.90 0.73 12.35
N LYS A 22 0.54 0.42 11.11
CA LYS A 22 0.07 -0.90 10.69
C LYS A 22 1.09 -2.00 10.99
N HIS A 23 2.35 -1.76 10.70
CA HIS A 23 3.38 -2.77 10.89
C HIS A 23 3.94 -2.75 12.32
N LYS A 24 4.38 -1.60 12.82
CA LYS A 24 5.07 -1.53 14.13
C LYS A 24 4.16 -1.69 15.33
N LYS A 25 2.89 -1.24 15.23
CA LYS A 25 1.94 -1.31 16.35
C LYS A 25 0.90 -2.42 16.23
N CYS A 26 0.69 -2.98 15.04
CA CYS A 26 -0.37 -3.96 14.81
C CYS A 26 0.17 -5.31 14.35
N PHE A 27 0.73 -5.40 13.15
CA PHE A 27 1.06 -6.68 12.53
C PHE A 27 2.23 -7.38 13.22
N ILE A 28 3.33 -6.66 13.50
CA ILE A 28 4.50 -7.23 14.18
C ILE A 28 4.17 -7.64 15.61
N PRO A 29 3.54 -6.81 16.47
CA PRO A 29 3.11 -7.26 17.79
C PRO A 29 2.19 -8.47 17.76
N ALA A 30 1.25 -8.55 16.80
CA ALA A 30 0.35 -9.68 16.65
C ALA A 30 1.10 -10.99 16.27
N ILE A 31 2.27 -10.94 15.63
CA ILE A 31 3.11 -12.12 15.38
C ILE A 31 3.51 -12.78 16.70
N PHE A 32 4.01 -11.99 17.65
CA PHE A 32 4.47 -12.49 18.96
C PHE A 32 3.34 -12.94 19.89
N GLU A 33 2.10 -12.49 19.66
CA GLU A 33 0.94 -12.99 20.37
C GLU A 33 0.57 -14.42 19.98
N ILE A 34 0.91 -14.81 18.75
CA ILE A 34 0.63 -16.14 18.21
C ILE A 34 1.86 -17.05 18.31
N TRP A 35 3.02 -16.53 17.94
CA TRP A 35 4.28 -17.28 17.88
C TRP A 35 5.30 -16.64 18.85
N SER A 36 5.09 -16.89 20.16
CA SER A 36 5.88 -16.28 21.25
C SER A 36 7.35 -16.69 21.27
N ASP A 37 7.69 -17.78 20.60
CA ASP A 37 9.07 -18.29 20.53
C ASP A 37 9.92 -17.56 19.48
N LEU A 38 9.30 -16.73 18.63
CA LEU A 38 10.01 -15.85 17.72
C LEU A 38 10.64 -14.68 18.48
N ASP A 39 11.74 -14.18 17.99
CA ASP A 39 12.57 -13.18 18.65
C ASP A 39 12.62 -11.82 17.93
N ALA A 40 13.51 -10.95 18.41
CA ALA A 40 13.72 -9.62 17.83
C ALA A 40 14.22 -9.65 16.37
N GLU A 41 14.85 -10.76 15.92
CA GLU A 41 15.25 -10.91 14.52
C GLU A 41 14.04 -11.07 13.60
N ALA A 42 13.01 -11.79 14.06
CA ALA A 42 11.75 -11.92 13.32
C ALA A 42 11.05 -10.56 13.18
N ALA A 43 11.04 -9.75 14.26
CA ALA A 43 10.52 -8.38 14.21
C ALA A 43 11.27 -7.52 13.20
N ALA A 44 12.60 -7.53 13.25
CA ALA A 44 13.43 -6.76 12.33
C ALA A 44 13.27 -7.21 10.86
N ALA A 45 13.15 -8.52 10.64
CA ALA A 45 12.87 -9.06 9.30
C ALA A 45 11.50 -8.62 8.79
N ALA A 46 10.45 -8.73 9.61
CA ALA A 46 9.10 -8.30 9.25
C ALA A 46 9.04 -6.79 8.97
N GLU A 47 9.72 -5.97 9.77
CA GLU A 47 9.81 -4.53 9.57
C GLU A 47 10.52 -4.20 8.25
N LYS A 48 11.70 -4.80 7.99
CA LYS A 48 12.45 -4.59 6.76
C LYS A 48 11.63 -4.99 5.52
N ILE A 49 10.99 -6.16 5.53
CA ILE A 49 10.16 -6.68 4.42
C ILE A 49 9.05 -5.69 4.08
N ASN A 50 8.33 -5.22 5.08
CA ASN A 50 7.08 -4.51 4.85
C ASN A 50 7.24 -2.98 4.72
N LEU A 51 8.32 -2.40 5.28
CA LEU A 51 8.50 -0.95 5.34
C LEU A 51 9.71 -0.44 4.56
N TYR A 52 10.86 -1.17 4.57
CA TYR A 52 12.14 -0.59 4.16
C TYR A 52 12.87 -1.41 3.10
N SER A 53 12.15 -2.18 2.29
CA SER A 53 12.74 -2.95 1.18
C SER A 53 11.91 -2.86 -0.09
N SER A 54 12.40 -3.45 -1.15
CA SER A 54 11.69 -3.56 -2.44
C SER A 54 10.36 -4.32 -2.35
N THR A 55 10.05 -4.93 -1.20
CA THR A 55 8.77 -5.59 -0.90
C THR A 55 7.82 -4.71 -0.09
N ARG A 56 8.13 -3.42 0.13
CA ARG A 56 7.21 -2.48 0.78
C ARG A 56 5.82 -2.54 0.16
N GLY A 57 4.80 -2.61 1.01
CA GLY A 57 3.40 -2.70 0.58
C GLY A 57 2.97 -4.06 0.05
N ILE A 58 3.79 -5.11 0.23
CA ILE A 58 3.41 -6.49 -0.10
C ILE A 58 2.18 -6.93 0.70
N ASN A 59 1.39 -7.87 0.14
CA ASN A 59 0.28 -8.46 0.88
C ASN A 59 0.76 -9.06 2.22
N ARG A 60 -0.03 -8.90 3.30
CA ARG A 60 0.34 -9.32 4.66
C ARG A 60 0.73 -10.79 4.77
N PHE A 61 0.01 -11.68 4.08
CA PHE A 61 0.31 -13.11 4.07
C PHE A 61 1.64 -13.40 3.35
N SER A 62 1.89 -12.71 2.23
CA SER A 62 3.17 -12.80 1.53
C SER A 62 4.32 -12.31 2.39
N GLY A 63 4.12 -11.21 3.12
CA GLY A 63 5.12 -10.65 4.04
C GLY A 63 5.43 -11.59 5.20
N LEU A 64 4.38 -12.21 5.81
CA LEU A 64 4.54 -13.20 6.88
C LEU A 64 5.30 -14.44 6.39
N LEU A 65 4.90 -14.99 5.24
CA LEU A 65 5.59 -16.16 4.67
C LEU A 65 7.06 -15.85 4.36
N LEU A 66 7.35 -14.68 3.80
CA LEU A 66 8.72 -14.27 3.52
C LEU A 66 9.55 -14.12 4.80
N MET A 67 8.97 -13.61 5.88
CA MET A 67 9.61 -13.56 7.19
C MET A 67 9.99 -14.96 7.68
N PHE A 68 9.06 -15.94 7.68
CA PHE A 68 9.38 -17.31 8.08
C PHE A 68 10.51 -17.91 7.25
N LYS A 69 10.50 -17.72 5.92
CA LYS A 69 11.57 -18.19 5.03
C LYS A 69 12.93 -17.58 5.36
N ILE A 70 12.96 -16.28 5.65
CA ILE A 70 14.21 -15.61 6.05
C ILE A 70 14.70 -16.15 7.39
N MET A 71 13.82 -16.33 8.39
CA MET A 71 14.19 -16.89 9.67
C MET A 71 14.77 -18.30 9.53
N GLN A 72 14.08 -19.17 8.80
CA GLN A 72 14.53 -20.54 8.53
C GLN A 72 15.89 -20.57 7.81
N SER A 73 16.11 -19.67 6.83
CA SER A 73 17.39 -19.58 6.11
C SER A 73 18.57 -19.17 7.00
N LYS A 74 18.29 -18.52 8.13
CA LYS A 74 19.26 -18.17 9.16
C LYS A 74 19.47 -19.25 10.22
N GLY A 75 18.75 -20.38 10.11
CA GLY A 75 18.80 -21.47 11.08
C GLY A 75 17.98 -21.20 12.35
N ILE A 76 17.08 -20.22 12.33
CA ILE A 76 16.16 -19.95 13.43
C ILE A 76 14.97 -20.89 13.29
N ASP A 77 14.55 -21.48 14.40
CA ASP A 77 13.40 -22.36 14.45
C ASP A 77 12.12 -21.58 14.19
N VAL A 78 11.28 -22.10 13.26
CA VAL A 78 10.01 -21.50 12.88
C VAL A 78 8.96 -22.60 12.77
N PRO A 79 7.67 -22.29 12.94
CA PRO A 79 6.60 -23.26 12.73
C PRO A 79 6.68 -23.88 11.32
N ASP A 80 6.17 -25.11 11.17
CA ASP A 80 5.98 -25.69 9.84
C ASP A 80 4.89 -24.91 9.08
N TYR A 81 5.33 -24.16 8.09
CA TYR A 81 4.47 -23.32 7.27
C TYR A 81 4.11 -23.95 5.91
N SER A 82 4.29 -25.26 5.74
CA SER A 82 4.03 -25.95 4.47
C SER A 82 2.59 -25.79 4.00
N SER A 83 1.61 -25.90 4.92
CA SER A 83 0.20 -25.67 4.62
C SER A 83 -0.09 -24.22 4.20
N PHE A 84 0.66 -23.27 4.76
CA PHE A 84 0.55 -21.87 4.38
C PHE A 84 1.09 -21.61 2.96
N GLU A 85 2.18 -22.25 2.56
CA GLU A 85 2.64 -22.20 1.18
C GLU A 85 1.63 -22.80 0.20
N MET A 86 0.95 -23.88 0.57
CA MET A 86 -0.13 -24.44 -0.24
C MET A 86 -1.29 -23.46 -0.40
N PHE A 87 -1.73 -22.81 0.68
CA PHE A 87 -2.73 -21.74 0.59
C PHE A 87 -2.28 -20.60 -0.31
N MET A 88 -1.06 -20.09 -0.13
CA MET A 88 -0.51 -19.01 -0.95
C MET A 88 -0.49 -19.32 -2.45
N ASN A 89 -0.35 -20.60 -2.83
CA ASN A 89 -0.29 -21.06 -4.22
C ASN A 89 -1.63 -21.63 -4.74
N SER A 90 -2.68 -21.62 -3.93
CA SER A 90 -3.97 -22.24 -4.28
C SER A 90 -4.80 -21.45 -5.31
N GLY A 91 -4.44 -20.20 -5.58
CA GLY A 91 -5.25 -19.27 -6.37
C GLY A 91 -6.43 -18.65 -5.60
N THR A 92 -6.58 -19.00 -4.30
CA THR A 92 -7.57 -18.36 -3.43
C THR A 92 -7.14 -16.92 -3.12
N GLU A 93 -8.10 -16.04 -2.94
CA GLU A 93 -7.82 -14.64 -2.59
C GLU A 93 -7.02 -14.56 -1.28
N LEU A 94 -5.93 -13.78 -1.29
CA LEU A 94 -5.08 -13.58 -0.12
C LEU A 94 -5.69 -12.52 0.81
N SER A 95 -6.80 -12.89 1.44
CA SER A 95 -7.58 -12.10 2.39
C SER A 95 -8.04 -12.99 3.57
N ASN A 96 -8.56 -12.38 4.64
CA ASN A 96 -9.14 -13.15 5.74
C ASN A 96 -10.29 -14.05 5.25
N ASP A 97 -11.16 -13.51 4.40
CA ASP A 97 -12.30 -14.24 3.85
C ASP A 97 -11.84 -15.41 2.97
N GLY A 98 -10.83 -15.18 2.13
CA GLY A 98 -10.25 -16.25 1.31
C GLY A 98 -9.60 -17.34 2.15
N LEU A 99 -8.88 -17.00 3.22
CA LEU A 99 -8.30 -17.98 4.14
C LEU A 99 -9.38 -18.73 4.93
N GLU A 100 -10.45 -18.06 5.37
CA GLU A 100 -11.60 -18.71 6.01
C GLU A 100 -12.27 -19.71 5.07
N GLN A 101 -12.45 -19.33 3.81
CA GLN A 101 -13.03 -20.23 2.80
C GLN A 101 -12.13 -21.46 2.56
N TYR A 102 -10.83 -21.26 2.47
CA TYR A 102 -9.85 -22.35 2.29
C TYR A 102 -9.87 -23.31 3.49
N LEU A 103 -9.95 -22.78 4.72
CA LEU A 103 -10.01 -23.55 5.96
C LEU A 103 -11.24 -24.46 6.08
N LYS A 104 -12.36 -24.14 5.41
CA LYS A 104 -13.55 -25.02 5.41
C LYS A 104 -13.24 -26.40 4.87
N ASN A 105 -12.25 -26.54 3.99
CA ASN A 105 -11.87 -27.78 3.33
C ASN A 105 -10.65 -28.47 3.95
N THR A 106 -9.81 -27.77 4.73
CA THR A 106 -8.53 -28.30 5.21
C THR A 106 -8.48 -28.50 6.72
N ASN A 107 -9.23 -27.71 7.48
CA ASN A 107 -9.22 -27.70 8.96
C ASN A 107 -7.83 -27.62 9.60
N ASP A 108 -6.85 -27.04 8.91
CA ASP A 108 -5.44 -26.96 9.30
C ASP A 108 -5.23 -26.06 10.52
N SER A 109 -4.43 -26.51 11.50
CA SER A 109 -4.18 -25.78 12.75
C SER A 109 -3.31 -24.56 12.54
N PHE A 110 -2.25 -24.66 11.73
CA PHE A 110 -1.35 -23.54 11.47
C PHE A 110 -2.05 -22.43 10.67
N LEU A 111 -2.87 -22.78 9.68
CA LEU A 111 -3.66 -21.80 8.96
C LEU A 111 -4.70 -21.08 9.85
N LYS A 112 -5.21 -21.74 10.90
CA LYS A 112 -6.06 -21.08 11.91
C LYS A 112 -5.26 -20.05 12.72
N GLU A 113 -4.01 -20.34 13.06
CA GLU A 113 -3.10 -19.39 13.70
C GLU A 113 -2.81 -18.18 12.80
N VAL A 114 -2.53 -18.43 11.51
CA VAL A 114 -2.34 -17.35 10.52
C VAL A 114 -3.58 -16.46 10.42
N LEU A 115 -4.77 -17.06 10.40
CA LEU A 115 -6.03 -16.31 10.38
C LEU A 115 -6.22 -15.50 11.67
N LEU A 116 -5.93 -16.09 12.82
CA LEU A 116 -6.03 -15.42 14.11
C LEU A 116 -5.05 -14.23 14.20
N TRP A 117 -3.79 -14.44 13.78
CA TRP A 117 -2.82 -13.35 13.65
C TRP A 117 -3.36 -12.19 12.80
N SER A 118 -3.89 -12.51 11.64
CA SER A 118 -4.38 -11.49 10.71
C SER A 118 -5.57 -10.71 11.28
N LYS A 119 -6.50 -11.40 11.97
CA LYS A 119 -7.64 -10.76 12.65
C LYS A 119 -7.21 -9.91 13.85
N ASN A 120 -6.28 -10.40 14.68
CA ASN A 120 -5.73 -9.62 15.80
C ASN A 120 -5.05 -8.34 15.29
N ALA A 121 -4.30 -8.44 14.20
CA ALA A 121 -3.68 -7.28 13.56
C ALA A 121 -4.74 -6.26 13.06
N ASP A 122 -5.84 -6.73 12.47
CA ASP A 122 -6.92 -5.84 12.02
C ASP A 122 -7.63 -5.14 13.18
N GLU A 123 -7.88 -5.83 14.30
CA GLU A 123 -8.48 -5.21 15.49
C GLU A 123 -7.56 -4.14 16.09
N LYS A 124 -6.25 -4.43 16.21
CA LYS A 124 -5.27 -3.43 16.63
C LYS A 124 -5.24 -2.23 15.70
N PHE A 125 -5.26 -2.46 14.39
CA PHE A 125 -5.24 -1.39 13.39
C PHE A 125 -6.48 -0.49 13.48
N LYS A 126 -7.66 -1.04 13.72
CA LYS A 126 -8.89 -0.26 13.94
C LYS A 126 -8.77 0.69 15.14
N ILE A 127 -8.07 0.26 16.20
CA ILE A 127 -7.87 1.07 17.41
C ILE A 127 -6.81 2.16 17.16
N GLU A 128 -5.65 1.76 16.62
CA GLU A 128 -4.49 2.62 16.44
C GLU A 128 -4.70 3.70 15.36
N THR A 129 -5.63 3.48 14.43
CA THR A 129 -5.91 4.44 13.35
C THR A 129 -7.13 5.33 13.63
N GLN A 130 -7.70 5.28 14.84
CA GLN A 130 -8.72 6.23 15.23
C GLN A 130 -8.15 7.66 15.16
N HIS A 131 -8.83 8.54 14.42
CA HIS A 131 -8.43 9.94 14.23
C HIS A 131 -7.10 10.15 13.47
N LEU A 132 -6.68 9.19 12.64
CA LEU A 132 -5.51 9.34 11.79
C LEU A 132 -5.70 10.52 10.83
N LYS A 133 -4.79 11.49 10.90
CA LYS A 133 -4.80 12.64 9.99
C LYS A 133 -3.95 12.36 8.75
N PRO A 134 -4.32 12.91 7.59
CA PRO A 134 -3.45 12.87 6.43
C PRO A 134 -2.12 13.59 6.72
N PHE A 135 -1.08 13.22 5.98
CA PHE A 135 0.20 13.96 6.04
C PHE A 135 -0.02 15.44 5.73
N LYS A 136 0.85 16.26 6.26
CA LYS A 136 0.87 17.69 5.94
C LYS A 136 0.96 17.91 4.43
N TYR A 137 0.28 18.91 3.93
CA TYR A 137 0.13 19.28 2.51
C TYR A 137 -0.77 18.36 1.66
N VAL A 138 -1.17 17.16 2.09
CA VAL A 138 -2.08 16.29 1.32
C VAL A 138 -3.39 17.01 0.99
N GLU A 139 -4.05 17.60 1.99
CA GLU A 139 -5.31 18.32 1.76
C GLU A 139 -5.13 19.45 0.76
N ASN A 140 -4.05 20.24 0.88
CA ASN A 140 -3.76 21.34 -0.06
C ASN A 140 -3.52 20.82 -1.49
N ALA A 141 -2.76 19.72 -1.61
CA ALA A 141 -2.52 19.05 -2.89
C ALA A 141 -3.83 18.61 -3.55
N LEU A 142 -4.69 17.91 -2.80
CA LEU A 142 -5.97 17.41 -3.28
C LEU A 142 -6.91 18.56 -3.68
N LYS A 143 -7.05 19.58 -2.81
CA LYS A 143 -7.88 20.76 -3.04
C LYS A 143 -7.46 21.54 -4.29
N THR A 144 -6.16 21.59 -4.59
CA THR A 144 -5.65 22.24 -5.79
C THR A 144 -5.84 21.36 -7.01
N SER A 145 -5.42 20.10 -6.92
CA SER A 145 -5.45 19.15 -8.04
C SER A 145 -6.86 18.82 -8.51
N CYS A 146 -7.83 18.73 -7.59
CA CYS A 146 -9.22 18.42 -7.94
C CYS A 146 -9.90 19.47 -8.82
N LYS A 147 -9.29 20.62 -9.04
CA LYS A 147 -9.77 21.61 -10.01
C LYS A 147 -9.45 21.23 -11.46
N TYR A 148 -8.38 20.47 -11.68
CA TYR A 148 -7.81 20.13 -12.99
C TYR A 148 -7.88 18.65 -13.32
N ALA A 149 -7.85 17.78 -12.32
CA ALA A 149 -7.82 16.34 -12.46
C ALA A 149 -8.99 15.65 -11.77
N ASP A 150 -9.49 14.56 -12.34
CA ASP A 150 -10.29 13.58 -11.62
C ASP A 150 -9.35 12.77 -10.72
N ILE A 151 -9.67 12.67 -9.44
CA ILE A 151 -8.81 12.03 -8.45
C ILE A 151 -9.48 10.76 -7.94
N ALA A 152 -8.72 9.66 -7.90
CA ALA A 152 -9.18 8.40 -7.34
C ALA A 152 -8.19 7.85 -6.32
N VAL A 153 -8.70 7.24 -5.24
CA VAL A 153 -7.91 6.40 -4.35
C VAL A 153 -7.71 5.05 -5.03
N ILE A 154 -6.46 4.60 -5.09
CA ILE A 154 -6.03 3.32 -5.71
C ILE A 154 -5.23 2.54 -4.65
N SER A 155 -5.84 1.56 -4.00
CA SER A 155 -5.24 0.93 -2.82
C SER A 155 -5.49 -0.58 -2.74
N SER A 156 -4.60 -1.27 -2.03
CA SER A 156 -4.75 -2.69 -1.65
C SER A 156 -5.44 -2.87 -0.29
N ALA A 157 -5.90 -1.80 0.34
CA ALA A 157 -6.73 -1.86 1.55
C ALA A 157 -8.22 -2.07 1.18
N SER A 158 -9.04 -2.51 2.14
CA SER A 158 -10.48 -2.68 1.91
C SER A 158 -11.19 -1.35 1.68
N TYR A 159 -12.21 -1.36 0.82
CA TYR A 159 -13.03 -0.19 0.50
C TYR A 159 -13.56 0.52 1.74
N ASP A 160 -14.09 -0.24 2.70
CA ASP A 160 -14.69 0.33 3.92
C ASP A 160 -13.64 1.04 4.80
N SER A 161 -12.44 0.44 4.92
CA SER A 161 -11.33 1.05 5.66
C SER A 161 -10.89 2.36 5.00
N LEU A 162 -10.72 2.36 3.68
CA LEU A 162 -10.36 3.55 2.91
C LEU A 162 -11.41 4.65 3.07
N LYS A 163 -12.68 4.33 2.86
CA LYS A 163 -13.79 5.27 2.96
C LYS A 163 -13.87 5.90 4.36
N LYS A 164 -13.64 5.09 5.40
CA LYS A 164 -13.59 5.57 6.78
C LYS A 164 -12.44 6.54 6.97
N SER A 165 -11.20 6.12 6.68
CA SER A 165 -10.00 6.94 6.89
C SER A 165 -10.04 8.26 6.11
N TRP A 166 -10.46 8.23 4.84
CA TRP A 166 -10.56 9.42 4.00
C TRP A 166 -11.66 10.39 4.47
N ARG A 167 -12.75 9.85 5.03
CA ARG A 167 -13.83 10.67 5.63
C ARG A 167 -13.38 11.29 6.95
N GLU A 168 -12.81 10.51 7.86
CA GLU A 168 -12.32 10.98 9.15
C GLU A 168 -11.13 11.95 9.00
N GLY A 169 -10.29 11.73 7.98
CA GLY A 169 -9.20 12.64 7.59
C GLY A 169 -9.68 13.94 6.94
N GLY A 170 -10.99 14.08 6.65
CA GLY A 170 -11.57 15.30 6.08
C GLY A 170 -11.19 15.58 4.63
N ILE A 171 -10.78 14.54 3.87
CA ILE A 171 -10.28 14.71 2.48
C ILE A 171 -11.07 13.95 1.42
N ILE A 172 -12.10 13.19 1.82
CA ILE A 172 -12.91 12.38 0.90
C ILE A 172 -13.64 13.20 -0.18
N GLN A 173 -13.98 14.46 0.11
CA GLN A 173 -14.69 15.35 -0.82
C GLN A 173 -13.88 15.75 -2.05
N TYR A 174 -12.57 15.52 -2.05
CA TYR A 174 -11.69 15.86 -3.18
C TYR A 174 -11.52 14.71 -4.17
N VAL A 175 -11.97 13.50 -3.84
CA VAL A 175 -11.85 12.33 -4.69
C VAL A 175 -13.17 11.92 -5.32
N SER A 176 -13.13 11.49 -6.57
CA SER A 176 -14.30 11.04 -7.32
C SER A 176 -14.58 9.54 -7.17
N HIS A 177 -13.52 8.74 -6.88
CA HIS A 177 -13.60 7.30 -6.74
C HIS A 177 -12.69 6.82 -5.61
N ILE A 178 -13.11 5.73 -4.97
CA ILE A 178 -12.29 4.95 -4.04
C ILE A 178 -12.28 3.52 -4.55
N MET A 179 -11.09 3.00 -4.84
CA MET A 179 -10.87 1.62 -5.28
C MET A 179 -10.06 0.89 -4.21
N GLY A 180 -10.65 -0.13 -3.63
CA GLY A 180 -10.01 -1.02 -2.65
C GLY A 180 -9.66 -2.38 -3.24
N GLN A 181 -9.18 -3.29 -2.40
CA GLN A 181 -8.79 -4.65 -2.80
C GLN A 181 -9.90 -5.42 -3.53
N GLU A 182 -11.16 -5.15 -3.23
CA GLU A 182 -12.34 -5.80 -3.83
C GLU A 182 -12.49 -5.49 -5.33
N GLN A 183 -11.83 -4.44 -5.81
CA GLN A 183 -11.82 -4.07 -7.21
C GLN A 183 -10.59 -4.60 -7.97
N GLY A 184 -9.82 -5.52 -7.36
CA GLY A 184 -8.64 -6.14 -7.94
C GLY A 184 -7.33 -5.44 -7.57
N ALA A 185 -6.23 -5.83 -8.21
CA ALA A 185 -4.92 -5.24 -8.00
C ALA A 185 -4.89 -3.77 -8.46
N LYS A 186 -3.99 -2.95 -7.87
CA LYS A 186 -3.83 -1.51 -8.21
C LYS A 186 -3.70 -1.26 -9.72
N THR A 187 -3.03 -2.16 -10.45
CA THR A 187 -2.92 -2.07 -11.92
C THR A 187 -4.29 -2.16 -12.60
N GLU A 188 -5.16 -3.04 -12.14
CA GLU A 188 -6.49 -3.23 -12.72
C GLU A 188 -7.43 -2.09 -12.34
N GLN A 189 -7.33 -1.61 -11.10
CA GLN A 189 -8.03 -0.43 -10.64
C GLN A 189 -7.70 0.79 -11.52
N LEU A 190 -6.39 1.02 -11.78
CA LEU A 190 -5.92 2.12 -12.60
C LEU A 190 -6.33 1.97 -14.07
N LYS A 191 -6.26 0.74 -14.63
CA LYS A 191 -6.76 0.43 -15.97
C LYS A 191 -8.24 0.78 -16.11
N LYS A 192 -9.05 0.31 -15.17
CA LYS A 192 -10.51 0.50 -15.17
C LYS A 192 -10.90 1.98 -15.18
N LEU A 193 -10.21 2.82 -14.42
CA LEU A 193 -10.56 4.23 -14.27
C LEU A 193 -9.92 5.13 -15.32
N ALA A 194 -8.69 4.84 -15.74
CA ALA A 194 -7.88 5.81 -16.46
C ALA A 194 -7.43 5.38 -17.87
N GLN A 195 -7.03 4.12 -18.09
CA GLN A 195 -6.29 3.71 -19.28
C GLN A 195 -6.96 4.05 -20.62
N ASN A 196 -8.28 3.87 -20.74
CA ASN A 196 -9.01 4.16 -21.98
C ASN A 196 -9.75 5.50 -21.93
N SER A 197 -9.55 6.24 -20.86
CA SER A 197 -10.30 7.46 -20.58
C SER A 197 -9.44 8.72 -20.66
N TYR A 198 -8.12 8.59 -20.48
CA TYR A 198 -7.18 9.70 -20.48
C TYR A 198 -5.95 9.35 -21.32
N ASN A 199 -5.27 10.39 -21.85
CA ASN A 199 -3.96 10.21 -22.44
C ASN A 199 -2.96 9.76 -21.35
N PRO A 200 -2.09 8.76 -21.61
CA PRO A 200 -1.10 8.31 -20.62
C PRO A 200 -0.28 9.41 -19.99
N ASP A 201 0.15 10.43 -20.74
CA ASP A 201 0.92 11.58 -20.22
C ASP A 201 0.06 12.54 -19.35
N LYS A 202 -1.25 12.30 -19.27
CA LYS A 202 -2.20 13.02 -18.40
C LYS A 202 -2.71 12.15 -17.25
N ILE A 203 -2.11 10.99 -17.02
CA ILE A 203 -2.37 10.10 -15.88
C ILE A 203 -1.16 10.15 -14.97
N LEU A 204 -1.36 10.44 -13.69
CA LEU A 204 -0.33 10.42 -12.67
C LEU A 204 -0.73 9.46 -11.55
N MET A 205 0.14 8.50 -11.21
CA MET A 205 0.00 7.69 -10.01
C MET A 205 0.92 8.24 -8.92
N ILE A 206 0.37 8.52 -7.74
CA ILE A 206 1.10 8.96 -6.54
C ILE A 206 1.13 7.79 -5.57
N GLY A 207 2.32 7.38 -5.11
CA GLY A 207 2.47 6.25 -4.21
C GLY A 207 3.84 6.16 -3.56
N ASP A 208 3.95 5.30 -2.53
CA ASP A 208 5.14 5.14 -1.69
C ASP A 208 5.76 3.74 -1.79
N ALA A 209 5.19 2.87 -2.61
CA ALA A 209 5.60 1.47 -2.72
C ALA A 209 6.00 1.08 -4.15
N PRO A 210 6.89 0.08 -4.33
CA PRO A 210 7.24 -0.46 -5.65
C PRO A 210 6.03 -0.97 -6.46
N GLY A 211 4.95 -1.37 -5.78
CA GLY A 211 3.68 -1.74 -6.42
C GLY A 211 3.00 -0.58 -7.16
N ASP A 212 3.18 0.65 -6.68
CA ASP A 212 2.57 1.84 -7.28
C ASP A 212 3.23 2.21 -8.60
N ILE A 213 4.56 2.29 -8.62
CA ILE A 213 5.28 2.54 -9.87
C ILE A 213 5.09 1.42 -10.89
N LYS A 214 5.00 0.15 -10.43
CA LYS A 214 4.69 -0.98 -11.30
C LYS A 214 3.30 -0.80 -11.94
N SER A 215 2.32 -0.38 -11.17
CA SER A 215 0.96 -0.14 -11.65
C SER A 215 0.89 1.03 -12.62
N ALA A 216 1.59 2.14 -12.34
CA ALA A 216 1.71 3.27 -13.25
C ALA A 216 2.31 2.86 -14.60
N LYS A 217 3.47 2.18 -14.57
CA LYS A 217 4.15 1.70 -15.79
C LYS A 217 3.29 0.75 -16.62
N ALA A 218 2.51 -0.11 -15.98
CA ALA A 218 1.65 -1.08 -16.66
C ALA A 218 0.52 -0.44 -17.48
N VAL A 219 0.15 0.80 -17.19
CA VAL A 219 -0.86 1.57 -17.94
C VAL A 219 -0.24 2.73 -18.74
N GLY A 220 1.09 2.86 -18.73
CA GLY A 220 1.81 3.95 -19.39
C GLY A 220 1.68 5.30 -18.68
N ALA A 221 1.19 5.33 -17.45
CA ALA A 221 1.03 6.54 -16.65
C ALA A 221 2.37 7.04 -16.08
N LEU A 222 2.40 8.32 -15.75
CA LEU A 222 3.47 8.96 -15.00
C LEU A 222 3.40 8.54 -13.53
N PHE A 223 4.54 8.62 -12.84
CA PHE A 223 4.63 8.27 -11.43
C PHE A 223 5.22 9.40 -10.60
N TYR A 224 4.56 9.72 -9.48
CA TYR A 224 5.09 10.62 -8.46
C TYR A 224 5.32 9.85 -7.16
N PRO A 225 6.57 9.73 -6.68
CA PRO A 225 6.89 9.02 -5.45
C PRO A 225 6.64 9.85 -4.20
N ILE A 226 6.12 9.21 -3.17
CA ILE A 226 6.17 9.68 -1.79
C ILE A 226 7.31 8.91 -1.11
N LEU A 227 8.35 9.61 -0.68
CA LEU A 227 9.54 8.98 -0.10
C LEU A 227 9.31 8.65 1.36
N THR A 228 9.56 7.40 1.74
CA THR A 228 9.47 6.91 3.13
C THR A 228 10.34 7.76 4.07
N ASN A 229 9.81 8.17 5.20
CA ASN A 229 10.38 9.09 6.18
C ASN A 229 10.57 10.54 5.67
N HIS A 230 10.12 10.84 4.45
CA HIS A 230 10.14 12.18 3.84
C HIS A 230 8.80 12.54 3.19
N GLU A 231 7.71 11.97 3.67
CA GLU A 231 6.37 12.07 3.07
C GLU A 231 5.90 13.54 2.99
N GLU A 232 6.05 14.29 4.07
CA GLU A 232 5.67 15.71 4.09
C GLU A 232 6.50 16.57 3.11
N ASN A 233 7.79 16.26 2.95
CA ASN A 233 8.65 16.94 1.98
C ASN A 233 8.24 16.56 0.55
N SER A 234 7.89 15.30 0.31
CA SER A 234 7.38 14.85 -0.98
C SER A 234 6.08 15.58 -1.32
N TRP A 235 5.13 15.66 -0.40
CA TRP A 235 3.89 16.40 -0.61
C TRP A 235 4.10 17.90 -0.79
N LYS A 236 5.04 18.48 -0.06
CA LYS A 236 5.43 19.90 -0.26
C LYS A 236 5.96 20.13 -1.67
N MET A 237 6.89 19.30 -2.13
CA MET A 237 7.44 19.38 -3.49
C MET A 237 6.36 19.13 -4.56
N PHE A 238 5.39 18.25 -4.29
CA PHE A 238 4.25 18.08 -5.17
C PHE A 238 3.47 19.38 -5.34
N CYS A 239 3.14 20.05 -4.24
CA CYS A 239 2.42 21.34 -4.28
C CYS A 239 3.21 22.46 -4.94
N ASP A 240 4.51 22.54 -4.65
CA ASP A 240 5.35 23.68 -5.08
C ASP A 240 5.83 23.57 -6.54
N THR A 241 5.91 22.34 -7.07
CA THR A 241 6.60 22.14 -8.37
C THR A 241 5.99 21.03 -9.23
N ALA A 242 5.79 19.81 -8.67
CA ALA A 242 5.51 18.65 -9.49
C ALA A 242 4.12 18.72 -10.14
N PHE A 243 3.14 19.22 -9.43
CA PHE A 243 1.78 19.37 -9.97
C PHE A 243 1.73 20.37 -11.13
N GLU A 244 2.39 21.51 -11.00
CA GLU A 244 2.48 22.50 -12.09
C GLU A 244 3.13 21.89 -13.34
N LYS A 245 4.26 21.16 -13.16
CA LYS A 245 4.92 20.47 -14.28
C LYS A 245 4.02 19.42 -14.95
N PHE A 246 3.22 18.72 -14.16
CA PHE A 246 2.29 17.71 -14.67
C PHE A 246 1.20 18.33 -15.54
N ILE A 247 0.53 19.37 -15.07
CA ILE A 247 -0.53 20.03 -15.86
C ILE A 247 0.03 20.82 -17.06
N ALA A 248 1.27 21.28 -16.99
CA ALA A 248 1.96 21.92 -18.12
C ALA A 248 2.52 20.93 -19.15
N GLY A 249 2.47 19.61 -18.89
CA GLY A 249 2.97 18.57 -19.79
C GLY A 249 4.50 18.45 -19.86
N VAL A 250 5.23 19.00 -18.87
CA VAL A 250 6.69 18.98 -18.79
C VAL A 250 7.21 18.12 -17.62
N TYR A 251 6.37 17.27 -17.07
CA TYR A 251 6.70 16.35 -15.96
C TYR A 251 7.55 15.18 -16.44
N LYS A 252 7.17 14.59 -17.58
CA LYS A 252 7.79 13.39 -18.17
C LYS A 252 9.25 13.65 -18.57
N GLY A 253 10.10 12.67 -18.41
CA GLY A 253 11.52 12.75 -18.79
C GLY A 253 12.41 13.01 -17.59
N ASP A 254 13.36 13.94 -17.67
CA ASP A 254 14.42 14.14 -16.68
C ASP A 254 13.88 14.40 -15.25
N PHE A 255 12.77 15.13 -15.13
CA PHE A 255 12.19 15.42 -13.83
C PHE A 255 11.63 14.15 -13.18
N GLU A 256 10.81 13.40 -13.90
CA GLU A 256 10.25 12.14 -13.44
C GLU A 256 11.34 11.09 -13.15
N ASN A 257 12.31 10.95 -14.09
CA ASN A 257 13.40 10.00 -13.97
C ASN A 257 14.24 10.23 -12.71
N ARG A 258 14.52 11.48 -12.36
CA ARG A 258 15.21 11.85 -11.13
C ARG A 258 14.42 11.43 -9.91
N LEU A 259 13.12 11.73 -9.85
CA LEU A 259 12.26 11.34 -8.73
C LEU A 259 12.19 9.81 -8.56
N ILE A 260 12.10 9.05 -9.66
CA ILE A 260 12.12 7.60 -9.65
C ILE A 260 13.48 7.05 -9.19
N SER A 261 14.59 7.69 -9.57
CA SER A 261 15.93 7.32 -9.11
C SER A 261 16.06 7.50 -7.60
N ASP A 262 15.63 8.65 -7.07
CA ASP A 262 15.64 8.94 -5.63
C ASP A 262 14.78 7.92 -4.87
N PHE A 263 13.58 7.61 -5.40
CA PHE A 263 12.68 6.61 -4.83
C PHE A 263 13.30 5.21 -4.78
N ASN A 264 13.91 4.75 -5.88
CA ASN A 264 14.53 3.43 -5.91
C ASN A 264 15.71 3.32 -4.94
N SER A 265 16.43 4.40 -4.70
CA SER A 265 17.56 4.43 -3.77
C SER A 265 17.12 4.19 -2.31
N THR A 266 15.87 4.50 -1.96
CA THR A 266 15.35 4.26 -0.60
C THR A 266 15.21 2.77 -0.27
N PHE A 267 15.19 1.89 -1.27
CA PHE A 267 15.03 0.43 -1.12
C PHE A 267 16.29 -0.37 -1.48
N ALA A 268 17.40 0.30 -1.79
CA ALA A 268 18.62 -0.33 -2.28
C ALA A 268 19.52 -0.92 -1.17
N ASN A 269 19.11 -0.85 0.12
CA ASN A 269 19.91 -1.32 1.27
C ASN A 269 19.38 -2.60 1.89
#